data_34a6ae25fb3a84b77dfa14500f029830
#
_entry.id   34a6ae25fb3a84b77dfa14500f029830
#
_cell.length_a   1.000
_cell.length_b   1.000
_cell.length_c   1.000
_cell.angle_alpha   90.00
_cell.angle_beta   90.00
_cell.angle_gamma   90.00
#
_symmetry.space_group_name_H-M   'P 1'
#
loop_
_entity.id
_entity.type
_entity.pdbx_description
1 polymer ?
#
loop_
_entity_poly.entity_id
_entity_poly.type
_entity_poly.pdbx_seq_one_letter_code
_entity_poly.pdbx_strand_id
1 'polypeptide(L)'
;MTVAVLVCGILLFCVYVLSKRICSLKEQVRELKEKIGIANRFPEYCRVYLNDVPVGNGRQIRIRGYLYDKASRLIPFMAPGMSVSVYVSNIVEEHLKRHGELLKDELERFLYKDSLWKN
;
A
#
# COMPACT_ATOMS: atom_id res chain seq x y z
N MET A 1 47.69 -31.84 -10.86
CA MET A 1 47.08 -30.87 -11.80
C MET A 1 45.55 -30.93 -11.82
N THR A 2 44.96 -32.11 -11.91
CA THR A 2 43.50 -32.31 -11.96
C THR A 2 42.77 -31.80 -10.69
N VAL A 3 43.34 -32.02 -9.51
CA VAL A 3 42.75 -31.56 -8.24
C VAL A 3 42.74 -30.03 -8.14
N ALA A 4 43.80 -29.37 -8.58
CA ALA A 4 43.88 -27.90 -8.58
C ALA A 4 42.83 -27.26 -9.50
N VAL A 5 42.59 -27.85 -10.68
CA VAL A 5 41.55 -27.37 -11.61
C VAL A 5 40.17 -27.57 -11.04
N LEU A 6 39.88 -28.68 -10.38
CA LEU A 6 38.61 -28.94 -9.72
C LEU A 6 38.35 -27.95 -8.56
N VAL A 7 39.36 -27.68 -7.74
CA VAL A 7 39.26 -26.71 -6.64
C VAL A 7 39.01 -25.30 -7.16
N CYS A 8 39.70 -24.91 -8.20
CA CYS A 8 39.47 -23.61 -8.85
C CYS A 8 38.04 -23.49 -9.41
N GLY A 9 37.54 -24.54 -10.05
CA GLY A 9 36.17 -24.57 -10.56
C GLY A 9 35.11 -24.44 -9.47
N ILE A 10 35.31 -25.13 -8.36
CA ILE A 10 34.41 -25.08 -7.19
C ILE A 10 34.43 -23.65 -6.58
N LEU A 11 35.60 -23.04 -6.42
CA LEU A 11 35.75 -21.70 -5.90
C LEU A 11 35.07 -20.66 -6.79
N LEU A 12 35.26 -20.75 -8.11
CA LEU A 12 34.59 -19.87 -9.07
C LEU A 12 33.06 -20.00 -9.02
N PHE A 13 32.57 -21.22 -8.90
CA PHE A 13 31.13 -21.49 -8.75
C PHE A 13 30.60 -20.89 -7.46
N CYS A 14 31.30 -21.09 -6.35
CA CYS A 14 30.91 -20.50 -5.05
C CYS A 14 30.85 -18.98 -5.12
N VAL A 15 31.86 -18.34 -5.72
CA VAL A 15 31.89 -16.87 -5.91
C VAL A 15 30.72 -16.41 -6.76
N TYR A 16 30.41 -17.12 -7.82
CA TYR A 16 29.26 -16.80 -8.68
C TYR A 16 27.93 -16.87 -7.92
N VAL A 17 27.68 -17.94 -7.16
CA VAL A 17 26.46 -18.11 -6.36
C VAL A 17 26.36 -17.03 -5.30
N LEU A 18 27.43 -16.72 -4.58
CA LEU A 18 27.47 -15.66 -3.57
C LEU A 18 27.21 -14.30 -4.18
N SER A 19 27.79 -13.99 -5.35
CA SER A 19 27.56 -12.75 -6.08
C SER A 19 26.09 -12.57 -6.44
N LYS A 20 25.44 -13.62 -6.92
CA LYS A 20 23.97 -13.59 -7.20
C LYS A 20 23.15 -13.33 -5.95
N ARG A 21 23.47 -13.98 -4.83
CA ARG A 21 22.78 -13.75 -3.55
C ARG A 21 22.96 -12.33 -3.06
N ILE A 22 24.16 -11.78 -3.17
CA ILE A 22 24.44 -10.40 -2.79
C ILE A 22 23.64 -9.41 -3.64
N CYS A 23 23.55 -9.62 -4.95
CA CYS A 23 22.70 -8.78 -5.82
C CYS A 23 21.25 -8.85 -5.45
N SER A 24 20.71 -10.04 -5.17
CA SER A 24 19.32 -10.23 -4.73
C SER A 24 19.05 -9.51 -3.40
N LEU A 25 19.96 -9.65 -2.42
CA LEU A 25 19.84 -8.98 -1.13
C LEU A 25 19.91 -7.46 -1.25
N LYS A 26 20.79 -6.94 -2.10
CA LYS A 26 20.87 -5.49 -2.38
C LYS A 26 19.57 -4.95 -2.95
N GLU A 27 18.93 -5.68 -3.85
CA GLU A 27 17.64 -5.31 -4.43
C GLU A 27 16.54 -5.29 -3.35
N GLN A 28 16.47 -6.30 -2.52
CA GLN A 28 15.51 -6.35 -1.40
C GLN A 28 15.72 -5.20 -0.40
N VAL A 29 16.95 -4.89 -0.07
CA VAL A 29 17.28 -3.76 0.82
C VAL A 29 16.88 -2.43 0.19
N ARG A 30 17.09 -2.26 -1.11
CA ARG A 30 16.67 -1.05 -1.82
C ARG A 30 15.16 -0.86 -1.78
N GLU A 31 14.40 -1.93 -2.06
CA GLU A 31 12.93 -1.90 -1.98
C GLU A 31 12.44 -1.54 -0.58
N LEU A 32 13.03 -2.13 0.46
CA LEU A 32 12.69 -1.82 1.85
C LEU A 32 13.00 -0.37 2.21
N LYS A 33 14.14 0.16 1.75
CA LYS A 33 14.50 1.57 1.97
C LYS A 33 13.53 2.52 1.29
N GLU A 34 13.08 2.21 0.09
CA GLU A 34 12.08 3.02 -0.61
C GLU A 34 10.75 3.04 0.17
N LYS A 35 10.29 1.89 0.65
CA LYS A 35 9.06 1.79 1.46
C LYS A 35 9.18 2.59 2.77
N ILE A 36 10.29 2.45 3.47
CA ILE A 36 10.57 3.20 4.70
C ILE A 36 10.66 4.70 4.41
N GLY A 37 11.27 5.08 3.29
CA GLY A 37 11.38 6.47 2.87
C GLY A 37 10.04 7.14 2.65
N ILE A 38 9.09 6.44 2.04
CA ILE A 38 7.70 6.94 1.85
C ILE A 38 7.01 7.08 3.21
N ALA A 39 7.08 6.06 4.06
CA ALA A 39 6.48 6.09 5.38
C ALA A 39 7.06 7.21 6.26
N ASN A 40 8.36 7.49 6.17
CA ASN A 40 9.02 8.56 6.90
C ASN A 40 8.66 9.96 6.39
N ARG A 41 8.44 10.09 5.07
CA ARG A 41 8.04 11.38 4.47
C ARG A 41 6.61 11.76 4.76
N PHE A 42 5.71 10.78 4.74
CA PHE A 42 4.27 11.00 4.85
C PHE A 42 3.64 10.05 5.87
N PRO A 43 4.08 10.09 7.14
CA PRO A 43 3.61 9.12 8.14
C PRO A 43 2.10 9.20 8.39
N GLU A 44 1.55 10.39 8.43
CA GLU A 44 0.11 10.60 8.60
C GLU A 44 -0.70 10.05 7.44
N TYR A 45 -0.26 10.33 6.23
CA TYR A 45 -0.92 9.83 5.02
C TYR A 45 -0.92 8.30 4.99
N CYS A 46 0.23 7.69 5.25
CA CYS A 46 0.36 6.23 5.26
C CYS A 46 -0.51 5.58 6.35
N ARG A 47 -0.55 6.16 7.53
CA ARG A 47 -1.35 5.65 8.64
C ARG A 47 -2.85 5.69 8.33
N VAL A 48 -3.31 6.76 7.71
CA VAL A 48 -4.73 6.99 7.45
C VAL A 48 -5.19 6.27 6.18
N TYR A 49 -4.49 6.49 5.07
CA TYR A 49 -4.97 6.07 3.75
C TYR A 49 -4.40 4.74 3.26
N LEU A 50 -3.23 4.34 3.76
CA LEU A 50 -2.56 3.12 3.34
C LEU A 50 -2.68 1.99 4.38
N ASN A 51 -3.65 2.08 5.26
CA ASN A 51 -3.98 1.03 6.21
C ASN A 51 -4.74 -0.09 5.50
N ASP A 52 -4.15 -1.28 5.42
CA ASP A 52 -4.71 -2.41 4.69
C ASP A 52 -5.74 -3.17 5.53
N VAL A 53 -6.89 -2.54 5.73
CA VAL A 53 -8.04 -3.16 6.41
C VAL A 53 -8.98 -3.72 5.34
N PRO A 54 -9.28 -5.03 5.35
CA PRO A 54 -10.20 -5.63 4.38
C PRO A 54 -11.56 -4.96 4.38
N VAL A 55 -12.14 -4.80 3.20
CA VAL A 55 -13.48 -4.21 3.04
C VAL A 55 -14.58 -5.13 3.61
N GLY A 56 -14.34 -6.44 3.62
CA GLY A 56 -15.32 -7.40 4.12
C GLY A 56 -16.57 -7.48 3.24
N ASN A 57 -17.75 -7.39 3.84
CA ASN A 57 -19.05 -7.40 3.13
C ASN A 57 -19.35 -6.03 2.52
N GLY A 58 -18.49 -5.58 1.62
CA GLY A 58 -18.60 -4.26 0.99
C GLY A 58 -19.73 -4.15 -0.01
N ARG A 59 -20.03 -2.92 -0.40
CA ARG A 59 -20.96 -2.60 -1.48
C ARG A 59 -20.18 -2.19 -2.72
N GLN A 60 -20.74 -2.46 -3.88
CA GLN A 60 -20.15 -2.02 -5.14
C GLN A 60 -20.49 -0.56 -5.39
N ILE A 61 -19.47 0.22 -5.74
CA ILE A 61 -19.63 1.59 -6.20
C ILE A 61 -18.86 1.77 -7.52
N ARG A 62 -19.25 2.76 -8.28
CA ARG A 62 -18.54 3.15 -9.49
C ARG A 62 -17.80 4.46 -9.24
N ILE A 63 -16.52 4.48 -9.55
CA ILE A 63 -15.72 5.69 -9.57
C ILE A 63 -15.35 6.04 -11.00
N ARG A 64 -15.00 7.29 -11.23
CA ARG A 64 -14.56 7.72 -12.55
C ARG A 64 -13.34 6.95 -13.00
N GLY A 65 -13.34 6.49 -14.26
CA GLY A 65 -12.28 5.62 -14.78
C GLY A 65 -10.88 6.20 -14.64
N TYR A 66 -10.71 7.49 -14.88
CA TYR A 66 -9.40 8.13 -14.74
C TYR A 66 -8.89 8.15 -13.28
N LEU A 67 -9.78 8.23 -12.31
CA LEU A 67 -9.42 8.15 -10.88
C LEU A 67 -9.00 6.73 -10.50
N TYR A 68 -9.73 5.75 -10.99
CA TYR A 68 -9.36 4.34 -10.81
C TYR A 68 -7.99 4.06 -11.40
N ASP A 69 -7.72 4.52 -12.62
CA ASP A 69 -6.45 4.32 -13.29
C ASP A 69 -5.29 4.97 -12.52
N LYS A 70 -5.48 6.17 -12.03
CA LYS A 70 -4.49 6.85 -11.19
C LYS A 70 -4.22 6.10 -9.89
N ALA A 71 -5.27 5.71 -9.18
CA ALA A 71 -5.15 4.96 -7.93
C ALA A 71 -4.44 3.63 -8.14
N SER A 72 -4.83 2.87 -9.18
CA SER A 72 -4.22 1.57 -9.46
C SER A 72 -2.75 1.66 -9.87
N ARG A 73 -2.30 2.79 -10.37
CA ARG A 73 -0.87 3.04 -10.64
C ARG A 73 -0.10 3.45 -9.40
N LEU A 74 -0.71 4.23 -8.50
CA LEU A 74 -0.07 4.74 -7.29
C LEU A 74 0.09 3.68 -6.20
N ILE A 75 -0.95 2.88 -5.99
CA ILE A 75 -1.01 1.92 -4.88
C ILE A 75 0.16 0.94 -4.86
N PRO A 76 0.58 0.32 -6.00
CA PRO A 76 1.71 -0.60 -5.99
C PRO A 76 3.02 0.01 -5.48
N PHE A 77 3.22 1.31 -5.68
CA PHE A 77 4.40 2.02 -5.19
C PHE A 77 4.32 2.35 -3.72
N MET A 78 3.13 2.69 -3.23
CA MET A 78 2.94 3.19 -1.86
C MET A 78 2.60 2.07 -0.89
N ALA A 79 1.78 1.12 -1.29
CA ALA A 79 1.35 0.00 -0.46
C ALA A 79 1.14 -1.26 -1.33
N PRO A 80 2.22 -1.99 -1.66
CA PRO A 80 2.13 -3.20 -2.47
C PRO A 80 1.16 -4.21 -1.85
N GLY A 81 0.29 -4.77 -2.68
CA GLY A 81 -0.71 -5.74 -2.26
C GLY A 81 -2.03 -5.15 -1.77
N MET A 82 -2.12 -3.85 -1.56
CA MET A 82 -3.38 -3.19 -1.19
C MET A 82 -4.28 -3.03 -2.42
N SER A 83 -5.58 -3.23 -2.25
CA SER A 83 -6.55 -3.04 -3.34
C SER A 83 -7.01 -1.59 -3.46
N VAL A 84 -7.51 -1.22 -4.63
CA VAL A 84 -8.14 0.09 -4.86
C VAL A 84 -9.36 0.27 -3.96
N SER A 85 -10.13 -0.79 -3.74
CA SER A 85 -11.32 -0.76 -2.87
C SER A 85 -10.96 -0.37 -1.44
N VAL A 86 -9.89 -0.92 -0.88
CA VAL A 86 -9.41 -0.58 0.46
C VAL A 86 -8.96 0.88 0.51
N TYR A 87 -8.19 1.32 -0.47
CA TYR A 87 -7.72 2.69 -0.55
C TYR A 87 -8.87 3.70 -0.62
N VAL A 88 -9.84 3.46 -1.48
CA VAL A 88 -11.04 4.31 -1.61
C VAL A 88 -11.86 4.30 -0.31
N SER A 89 -12.03 3.14 0.31
CA SER A 89 -12.74 3.03 1.58
C SER A 89 -12.06 3.84 2.68
N ASN A 90 -10.74 3.81 2.76
CA ASN A 90 -9.96 4.61 3.72
C ASN A 90 -10.16 6.12 3.49
N ILE A 91 -10.17 6.55 2.23
CA ILE A 91 -10.40 7.95 1.86
C ILE A 91 -11.80 8.40 2.28
N VAL A 92 -12.81 7.62 1.97
CA VAL A 92 -14.20 7.93 2.32
C VAL A 92 -14.38 7.97 3.84
N GLU A 93 -13.82 7.00 4.55
CA GLU A 93 -13.87 6.96 6.01
C GLU A 93 -13.25 8.20 6.63
N GLU A 94 -12.05 8.58 6.19
CA GLU A 94 -11.37 9.78 6.67
C GLU A 94 -12.14 11.05 6.36
N HIS A 95 -12.68 11.15 5.16
CA HIS A 95 -13.48 12.30 4.74
C HIS A 95 -14.72 12.46 5.64
N LEU A 96 -15.42 11.36 5.89
CA LEU A 96 -16.61 11.35 6.75
C LEU A 96 -16.26 11.65 8.22
N LYS A 97 -15.14 11.19 8.72
CA LYS A 97 -14.66 11.52 10.07
C LYS A 97 -14.34 13.01 10.18
N ARG A 98 -13.64 13.57 9.20
CA ARG A 98 -13.21 14.96 9.22
C ARG A 98 -14.38 15.96 9.09
N HIS A 99 -15.33 15.63 8.24
CA HIS A 99 -16.46 16.51 7.92
C HIS A 99 -17.80 16.00 8.45
N GLY A 100 -17.80 14.89 9.18
CA GLY A 100 -19.02 14.18 9.56
C GLY A 100 -19.97 14.99 10.41
N GLU A 101 -19.47 15.75 11.38
CA GLU A 101 -20.34 16.59 12.23
C GLU A 101 -21.04 17.68 11.44
N LEU A 102 -20.31 18.36 10.56
CA LEU A 102 -20.90 19.38 9.69
C LEU A 102 -21.96 18.76 8.77
N LEU A 103 -21.65 17.64 8.14
CA LEU A 103 -22.58 16.94 7.24
C LEU A 103 -23.78 16.40 7.99
N LYS A 104 -23.60 15.90 9.19
CA LYS A 104 -24.67 15.43 10.06
C LYS A 104 -25.62 16.56 10.43
N ASP A 105 -25.10 17.71 10.84
CA ASP A 105 -25.87 18.88 11.21
C ASP A 105 -26.72 19.37 10.03
N GLU A 106 -26.12 19.43 8.84
CA GLU A 106 -26.86 19.82 7.64
C GLU A 106 -27.95 18.82 7.27
N LEU A 107 -27.65 17.53 7.40
CA LEU A 107 -28.64 16.48 7.15
C LEU A 107 -29.81 16.54 8.13
N GLU A 108 -29.54 16.76 9.42
CA GLU A 108 -30.55 16.90 10.46
C GLU A 108 -31.47 18.10 10.21
N ARG A 109 -30.95 19.20 9.75
CA ARG A 109 -31.74 20.38 9.36
C ARG A 109 -32.80 20.03 8.31
N PHE A 110 -32.43 19.20 7.32
CA PHE A 110 -33.32 18.84 6.23
C PHE A 110 -34.32 17.75 6.59
N LEU A 111 -33.87 16.72 7.31
CA LEU A 111 -34.60 15.50 7.49
C LEU A 111 -35.19 15.30 8.89
N TYR A 112 -34.78 16.09 9.87
CA TYR A 112 -35.14 15.91 11.29
C TYR A 112 -34.88 14.50 11.81
N LYS A 113 -33.97 13.75 11.18
CA LYS A 113 -33.65 12.36 11.52
C LYS A 113 -32.15 12.14 11.60
N ASP A 114 -31.73 11.53 12.70
CA ASP A 114 -30.37 11.20 13.03
C ASP A 114 -29.98 9.76 12.61
N SER A 115 -30.92 9.00 12.07
CA SER A 115 -30.78 7.55 11.86
C SER A 115 -29.67 7.15 10.87
N LEU A 116 -29.29 8.01 9.93
CA LEU A 116 -28.27 7.71 8.92
C LEU A 116 -26.85 7.66 9.48
N TRP A 117 -26.61 8.29 10.64
CA TRP A 117 -25.30 8.34 11.28
C TRP A 117 -25.17 7.41 12.48
N LYS A 118 -26.20 6.65 12.79
CA LYS A 118 -26.16 5.62 13.83
C LYS A 118 -25.53 4.34 13.29
N ASN A 119 -24.55 3.86 13.99
CA ASN A 119 -23.91 2.58 13.66
C ASN A 119 -24.70 1.41 14.22
#